data_ade765745b9b326bd004177e2872d90a
#
_entry.id   ade765745b9b326bd004177e2872d90a
#
_cell.length_a   1.000
_cell.length_b   1.000
_cell.length_c   1.000
_cell.angle_alpha   90.00
_cell.angle_beta   90.00
_cell.angle_gamma   90.00
#
_symmetry.space_group_name_H-M   'P 1'
#
loop_
_entity.id
_entity.type
_entity.pdbx_description
1 polymer ?
#
loop_
_entity_poly.entity_id
_entity_poly.type
_entity_poly.pdbx_seq_one_letter_code
_entity_poly.pdbx_strand_id
1 'polypeptide(L)'
;MPLSPEQTEEISAQREQLAKTRRVVSAGMEDKLYTAFQVLDHGFVRVVDYMGDDSAICQAARVSYGKGTKSVQNDEGLIRYLMRHWHSTPFEMCEIKLHVKLPVFVARQWIRHRTANVNEYSARYSILDREFYIPSPEHIAAQSVVNNQGRGETLKDEEAQTVLELLKADSARCYDNYEKMISQDGQQGLARELARMNLPANIYTQWYWKVDLHNLLHFLRLRADPHAQYEIRIYADEICNLVKEWVPHTYRAFEDYRLGGATLSETSVNVLRRMIKGENVDLSLIHISEPTRPR
;
A
#
# COMPACT_ATOMS: atom_id res chain seq x y z
N MET A 1 -5.10 20.51 4.43
CA MET A 1 -4.96 20.05 3.04
C MET A 1 -3.70 19.21 2.96
N PRO A 2 -3.68 18.08 2.25
CA PRO A 2 -2.52 17.19 2.24
C PRO A 2 -1.29 17.74 1.50
N LEU A 3 -1.46 18.79 0.67
CA LEU A 3 -0.39 19.43 -0.11
C LEU A 3 -0.26 20.90 0.26
N SER A 4 1.00 21.40 0.28
CA SER A 4 1.25 22.84 0.39
C SER A 4 0.85 23.57 -0.91
N PRO A 5 0.64 24.91 -0.87
CA PRO A 5 0.41 25.70 -2.08
C PRO A 5 1.53 25.53 -3.12
N GLU A 6 2.80 25.51 -2.68
CA GLU A 6 3.97 25.31 -3.55
C GLU A 6 3.97 23.93 -4.20
N GLN A 7 3.65 22.87 -3.45
CA GLN A 7 3.49 21.51 -4.00
C GLN A 7 2.35 21.44 -5.01
N THR A 8 1.26 22.14 -4.76
CA THR A 8 0.10 22.18 -5.67
C THR A 8 0.47 22.89 -6.99
N GLU A 9 1.21 23.98 -6.92
CA GLU A 9 1.69 24.71 -8.09
C GLU A 9 2.69 23.88 -8.91
N GLU A 10 3.67 23.25 -8.24
CA GLU A 10 4.63 22.36 -8.89
C GLU A 10 3.94 21.18 -9.61
N ILE A 11 2.94 20.57 -8.97
CA ILE A 11 2.17 19.48 -9.57
C ILE A 11 1.39 19.98 -10.79
N SER A 12 0.76 21.15 -10.72
CA SER A 12 0.03 21.71 -11.83
C SER A 12 0.95 21.97 -13.01
N ALA A 13 2.13 22.56 -12.77
CA ALA A 13 3.14 22.79 -13.80
C ALA A 13 3.64 21.47 -14.43
N GLN A 14 3.84 20.42 -13.62
CA GLN A 14 4.23 19.10 -14.14
C GLN A 14 3.15 18.47 -15.03
N ARG A 15 1.87 18.62 -14.67
CA ARG A 15 0.73 18.08 -15.46
C ARG A 15 0.54 18.79 -16.79
N GLU A 16 0.95 20.03 -16.93
CA GLU A 16 0.88 20.81 -18.18
C GLU A 16 2.00 20.46 -19.15
N GLN A 17 3.07 19.82 -18.68
CA GLN A 17 4.19 19.42 -19.53
C GLN A 17 3.84 18.16 -20.33
N LEU A 18 3.63 18.32 -21.63
CA LEU A 18 3.36 17.23 -22.56
C LEU A 18 4.57 16.98 -23.46
N ALA A 19 4.94 15.72 -23.59
CA ALA A 19 5.97 15.29 -24.52
C ALA A 19 5.48 14.08 -25.33
N LYS A 20 5.81 14.06 -26.64
CA LYS A 20 5.59 12.87 -27.45
C LYS A 20 6.52 11.76 -27.00
N THR A 21 6.00 10.58 -26.69
CA THR A 21 6.77 9.41 -26.31
C THR A 21 6.52 8.24 -27.26
N ARG A 22 7.51 7.34 -27.40
CA ARG A 22 7.36 6.04 -28.09
C ARG A 22 7.11 4.90 -27.10
N ARG A 23 7.10 5.20 -25.80
CA ARG A 23 6.76 4.20 -24.78
C ARG A 23 5.27 3.86 -24.86
N VAL A 24 4.96 2.64 -24.44
CA VAL A 24 3.57 2.26 -24.18
C VAL A 24 3.04 3.12 -23.03
N VAL A 25 1.84 3.64 -23.20
CA VAL A 25 1.14 4.46 -22.19
C VAL A 25 -0.23 3.85 -21.90
N SER A 26 -0.60 3.85 -20.63
CA SER A 26 -1.95 3.52 -20.17
C SER A 26 -2.75 4.82 -20.06
N ALA A 27 -3.79 4.98 -20.88
CA ALA A 27 -4.60 6.19 -20.88
C ALA A 27 -5.19 6.51 -19.51
N GLY A 28 -5.71 5.49 -18.78
CA GLY A 28 -6.24 5.68 -17.44
C GLY A 28 -5.19 6.14 -16.44
N MET A 29 -3.92 5.71 -16.60
CA MET A 29 -2.84 6.14 -15.73
C MET A 29 -2.32 7.55 -16.08
N GLU A 30 -2.26 7.91 -17.37
CA GLU A 30 -1.89 9.27 -17.79
C GLU A 30 -2.80 10.33 -17.16
N ASP A 31 -4.10 10.04 -17.07
CA ASP A 31 -5.08 10.92 -16.41
C ASP A 31 -4.85 11.06 -14.90
N LYS A 32 -4.16 10.10 -14.28
CA LYS A 32 -3.90 10.05 -12.83
C LYS A 32 -2.50 10.56 -12.45
N LEU A 33 -1.58 10.68 -13.40
CA LEU A 33 -0.21 11.14 -13.12
C LEU A 33 -0.22 12.45 -12.35
N TYR A 34 0.63 12.53 -11.34
CA TYR A 34 0.82 13.66 -10.43
C TYR A 34 -0.40 14.05 -9.58
N THR A 35 -1.56 13.41 -9.75
CA THR A 35 -2.70 13.66 -8.88
C THR A 35 -2.45 13.06 -7.50
N ALA A 36 -2.55 13.87 -6.44
CA ALA A 36 -2.45 13.40 -5.07
C ALA A 36 -3.84 12.94 -4.59
N PHE A 37 -3.97 11.64 -4.33
CA PHE A 37 -5.18 11.05 -3.77
C PHE A 37 -5.04 11.03 -2.26
N GLN A 38 -5.93 11.74 -1.57
CA GLN A 38 -5.89 11.87 -0.12
C GLN A 38 -6.15 10.52 0.55
N VAL A 39 -5.33 10.19 1.56
CA VAL A 39 -5.47 9.02 2.42
C VAL A 39 -5.25 9.42 3.86
N LEU A 40 -6.12 9.00 4.79
CA LEU A 40 -6.16 9.50 6.18
C LEU A 40 -6.41 11.02 6.24
N ASP A 41 -5.99 11.65 7.35
CA ASP A 41 -6.19 13.09 7.59
C ASP A 41 -5.19 13.98 6.81
N HIS A 42 -3.91 13.60 6.73
CA HIS A 42 -2.84 14.38 6.08
C HIS A 42 -2.04 13.59 5.03
N GLY A 43 -2.33 12.31 4.85
CA GLY A 43 -1.61 11.44 3.92
C GLY A 43 -2.11 11.52 2.49
N PHE A 44 -1.32 11.00 1.57
CA PHE A 44 -1.71 10.84 0.17
C PHE A 44 -0.92 9.73 -0.53
N VAL A 45 -1.43 9.29 -1.67
CA VAL A 45 -0.73 8.51 -2.69
C VAL A 45 -0.76 9.29 -3.98
N ARG A 46 0.38 9.40 -4.67
CA ARG A 46 0.53 10.08 -5.95
C ARG A 46 1.38 9.24 -6.89
N VAL A 47 0.93 8.98 -8.10
CA VAL A 47 1.76 8.35 -9.13
C VAL A 47 2.69 9.40 -9.72
N VAL A 48 3.99 9.13 -9.73
CA VAL A 48 5.03 10.01 -10.29
C VAL A 48 5.50 9.52 -11.65
N ASP A 49 5.55 8.18 -11.82
CA ASP A 49 6.04 7.58 -13.05
C ASP A 49 5.59 6.11 -13.10
N TYR A 50 5.48 5.56 -14.30
CA TYR A 50 5.21 4.15 -14.50
C TYR A 50 5.83 3.64 -15.81
N MET A 51 6.01 2.34 -15.94
CA MET A 51 6.52 1.67 -17.13
C MET A 51 5.66 0.45 -17.46
N GLY A 52 5.23 0.37 -18.72
CA GLY A 52 4.46 -0.76 -19.23
C GLY A 52 2.96 -0.69 -18.95
N ASP A 53 2.25 -1.63 -19.51
CA ASP A 53 0.81 -1.87 -19.38
C ASP A 53 0.50 -3.38 -19.53
N ASP A 54 -0.77 -3.76 -19.63
CA ASP A 54 -1.16 -5.16 -19.87
C ASP A 54 -0.50 -5.77 -21.13
N SER A 55 -0.26 -4.97 -22.17
CA SER A 55 0.39 -5.46 -23.41
C SER A 55 1.86 -5.78 -23.19
N ALA A 56 2.55 -5.02 -22.34
CA ALA A 56 3.95 -5.25 -22.00
C ALA A 56 4.15 -6.60 -21.28
N ILE A 57 3.20 -6.99 -20.43
CA ILE A 57 3.19 -8.29 -19.73
C ILE A 57 3.08 -9.43 -20.76
N CYS A 58 2.14 -9.29 -21.70
CA CYS A 58 1.94 -10.30 -22.76
C CYS A 58 3.14 -10.39 -23.70
N GLN A 59 3.74 -9.24 -24.02
CA GLN A 59 4.95 -9.17 -24.84
C GLN A 59 6.11 -9.90 -24.15
N ALA A 60 6.34 -9.65 -22.88
CA ALA A 60 7.37 -10.31 -22.08
C ALA A 60 7.17 -11.84 -22.04
N ALA A 61 5.93 -12.30 -21.82
CA ALA A 61 5.62 -13.72 -21.83
C ALA A 61 5.90 -14.38 -23.18
N ARG A 62 5.61 -13.70 -24.30
CA ARG A 62 5.78 -14.22 -25.66
C ARG A 62 7.24 -14.31 -26.12
N VAL A 63 8.14 -13.50 -25.57
CA VAL A 63 9.58 -13.58 -25.85
C VAL A 63 10.12 -14.99 -25.59
N SER A 64 9.61 -15.66 -24.55
CA SER A 64 10.01 -17.02 -24.19
C SER A 64 9.71 -18.07 -25.28
N TYR A 65 8.82 -17.78 -26.22
CA TYR A 65 8.46 -18.69 -27.31
C TYR A 65 9.16 -18.38 -28.64
N GLY A 66 10.04 -17.37 -28.68
CA GLY A 66 10.77 -16.98 -29.90
C GLY A 66 9.89 -16.51 -31.07
N LYS A 67 8.58 -16.39 -30.84
CA LYS A 67 7.61 -15.90 -31.83
C LYS A 67 7.30 -14.45 -31.45
N GLY A 68 7.90 -13.52 -32.19
CA GLY A 68 7.70 -12.11 -31.99
C GLY A 68 6.24 -11.72 -31.75
N THR A 69 6.03 -10.51 -31.29
CA THR A 69 4.79 -9.86 -30.90
C THR A 69 3.66 -10.03 -31.92
N LYS A 70 2.99 -11.18 -31.95
CA LYS A 70 1.70 -11.29 -32.65
C LYS A 70 0.59 -10.90 -31.67
N SER A 71 -0.12 -9.87 -32.09
CA SER A 71 -1.18 -9.19 -31.35
C SER A 71 -2.34 -10.12 -30.96
N VAL A 72 -2.86 -9.96 -29.81
CA VAL A 72 -3.88 -9.04 -29.31
C VAL A 72 -5.29 -9.64 -29.17
N GLN A 73 -5.68 -10.74 -29.77
CA GLN A 73 -7.06 -11.26 -29.58
C GLN A 73 -7.25 -12.08 -28.28
N ASN A 74 -6.19 -12.34 -27.50
CA ASN A 74 -6.31 -13.14 -26.28
C ASN A 74 -5.31 -12.73 -25.17
N ASP A 75 -5.02 -11.44 -25.04
CA ASP A 75 -4.09 -10.97 -24.01
C ASP A 75 -4.68 -11.18 -22.60
N GLU A 76 -5.98 -10.98 -22.39
CA GLU A 76 -6.63 -11.25 -21.12
C GLU A 76 -6.53 -12.73 -20.73
N GLY A 77 -6.75 -13.64 -21.66
CA GLY A 77 -6.61 -15.08 -21.42
C GLY A 77 -5.18 -15.47 -21.03
N LEU A 78 -4.17 -14.87 -21.66
CA LEU A 78 -2.77 -15.11 -21.33
C LEU A 78 -2.43 -14.55 -19.94
N ILE A 79 -2.84 -13.34 -19.61
CA ILE A 79 -2.64 -12.74 -18.29
C ILE A 79 -3.29 -13.61 -17.19
N ARG A 80 -4.53 -14.07 -17.40
CA ARG A 80 -5.20 -14.97 -16.47
C ARG A 80 -4.46 -16.30 -16.31
N TYR A 81 -3.93 -16.87 -17.39
CA TYR A 81 -3.09 -18.05 -17.34
C TYR A 81 -1.83 -17.83 -16.53
N LEU A 82 -1.08 -16.75 -16.79
CA LEU A 82 0.13 -16.40 -16.07
C LEU A 82 -0.15 -16.20 -14.57
N MET A 83 -1.21 -15.47 -14.23
CA MET A 83 -1.61 -15.21 -12.85
C MET A 83 -1.99 -16.51 -12.12
N ARG A 84 -2.79 -17.37 -12.76
CA ARG A 84 -3.24 -18.64 -12.18
C ARG A 84 -2.06 -19.57 -11.89
N HIS A 85 -1.08 -19.63 -12.79
CA HIS A 85 0.07 -20.52 -12.70
C HIS A 85 1.28 -19.93 -11.98
N TRP A 86 1.13 -18.78 -11.33
CA TRP A 86 2.18 -18.15 -10.53
C TRP A 86 3.43 -17.75 -11.33
N HIS A 87 3.30 -17.44 -12.62
CA HIS A 87 4.38 -16.83 -13.37
C HIS A 87 4.61 -15.40 -12.86
N SER A 88 5.83 -15.07 -12.44
CA SER A 88 6.17 -13.76 -11.87
C SER A 88 6.80 -12.82 -12.91
N THR A 89 7.81 -13.31 -13.62
CA THR A 89 8.69 -12.51 -14.49
C THR A 89 7.97 -11.61 -15.50
N PRO A 90 6.88 -12.04 -16.19
CA PRO A 90 6.17 -11.13 -17.10
C PRO A 90 5.60 -9.90 -16.41
N PHE A 91 5.12 -10.03 -15.16
CA PHE A 91 4.59 -8.91 -14.37
C PHE A 91 5.70 -8.01 -13.81
N GLU A 92 6.92 -8.53 -13.62
CA GLU A 92 8.09 -7.76 -13.19
C GLU A 92 8.57 -6.77 -14.27
N MET A 93 8.13 -6.93 -15.53
CA MET A 93 8.44 -6.02 -16.64
C MET A 93 7.63 -4.72 -16.62
N CYS A 94 6.71 -4.56 -15.68
CA CYS A 94 6.00 -3.33 -15.43
C CYS A 94 6.43 -2.77 -14.07
N GLU A 95 6.67 -1.46 -13.99
CA GLU A 95 7.09 -0.79 -12.75
C GLU A 95 6.25 0.46 -12.50
N ILE A 96 6.09 0.83 -11.23
CA ILE A 96 5.44 2.08 -10.82
C ILE A 96 6.28 2.79 -9.76
N LYS A 97 6.29 4.11 -9.81
CA LYS A 97 6.89 4.98 -8.80
C LYS A 97 5.81 5.83 -8.15
N LEU A 98 5.63 5.63 -6.86
CA LEU A 98 4.67 6.36 -6.04
C LEU A 98 5.41 7.37 -5.15
N HIS A 99 4.83 8.55 -4.99
CA HIS A 99 5.11 9.44 -3.89
C HIS A 99 4.02 9.24 -2.84
N VAL A 100 4.40 8.87 -1.64
CA VAL A 100 3.47 8.54 -0.56
C VAL A 100 3.81 9.35 0.68
N LYS A 101 2.80 10.00 1.25
CA LYS A 101 2.84 10.65 2.56
C LYS A 101 2.05 9.81 3.55
N LEU A 102 2.69 9.36 4.63
CA LEU A 102 2.11 8.39 5.54
C LEU A 102 2.69 8.56 6.96
N PRO A 103 1.96 8.14 8.02
CA PRO A 103 2.51 8.14 9.38
C PRO A 103 3.68 7.17 9.52
N VAL A 104 4.66 7.50 10.35
CA VAL A 104 5.87 6.68 10.57
C VAL A 104 5.51 5.26 11.01
N PHE A 105 4.50 5.05 11.86
CA PHE A 105 4.12 3.69 12.29
C PHE A 105 3.56 2.85 11.13
N VAL A 106 2.89 3.45 10.14
CA VAL A 106 2.44 2.79 8.90
C VAL A 106 3.65 2.51 8.00
N ALA A 107 4.57 3.47 7.89
CA ALA A 107 5.82 3.31 7.14
C ALA A 107 6.64 2.12 7.66
N ARG A 108 6.73 1.94 8.97
CA ARG A 108 7.41 0.80 9.61
C ARG A 108 6.80 -0.56 9.24
N GLN A 109 5.52 -0.61 9.02
CA GLN A 109 4.83 -1.82 8.56
C GLN A 109 5.01 -2.03 7.04
N TRP A 110 4.96 -0.95 6.25
CA TRP A 110 5.10 -0.99 4.80
C TRP A 110 6.50 -1.42 4.36
N ILE A 111 7.55 -0.91 4.99
CA ILE A 111 8.95 -1.19 4.65
C ILE A 111 9.36 -2.66 4.83
N ARG A 112 8.50 -3.48 5.44
CA ARG A 112 8.69 -4.95 5.51
C ARG A 112 8.56 -5.61 4.14
N HIS A 113 7.94 -4.93 3.16
CA HIS A 113 7.95 -5.32 1.74
C HIS A 113 9.25 -4.81 1.12
N ARG A 114 10.29 -5.68 1.12
CA ARG A 114 11.67 -5.30 0.81
C ARG A 114 12.02 -5.33 -0.68
N THR A 115 11.18 -5.92 -1.53
CA THR A 115 11.40 -6.00 -2.98
C THR A 115 10.89 -4.73 -3.65
N ALA A 116 11.49 -3.61 -3.29
CA ALA A 116 11.17 -2.27 -3.77
C ALA A 116 12.32 -1.32 -3.47
N ASN A 117 12.31 -0.15 -4.10
CA ASN A 117 13.26 0.94 -3.81
C ASN A 117 12.52 2.03 -3.04
N VAL A 118 13.12 2.52 -1.98
CA VAL A 118 12.57 3.58 -1.13
C VAL A 118 13.58 4.71 -1.00
N ASN A 119 13.10 5.94 -1.17
CA ASN A 119 13.84 7.16 -0.84
C ASN A 119 12.95 8.03 0.03
N GLU A 120 13.26 8.07 1.33
CA GLU A 120 12.45 8.72 2.35
C GLU A 120 12.96 10.13 2.65
N TYR A 121 12.02 11.04 2.91
CA TYR A 121 12.30 12.38 3.44
C TYR A 121 13.15 12.31 4.72
N SER A 122 14.22 13.06 4.76
CA SER A 122 15.18 12.94 5.86
C SER A 122 14.99 13.99 6.95
N ALA A 123 14.52 13.56 8.11
CA ALA A 123 14.51 14.36 9.34
C ALA A 123 15.90 14.76 9.86
N ARG A 124 16.98 14.34 9.21
CA ARG A 124 18.36 14.80 9.47
C ARG A 124 18.66 16.11 8.76
N TYR A 125 18.11 16.29 7.56
CA TYR A 125 18.40 17.45 6.70
C TYR A 125 17.32 18.52 6.79
N SER A 126 16.09 18.13 7.12
CA SER A 126 14.94 19.02 7.17
C SER A 126 14.20 18.88 8.51
N ILE A 127 13.48 19.91 8.88
CA ILE A 127 12.51 19.88 9.99
C ILE A 127 11.26 19.19 9.43
N LEU A 128 10.74 18.17 10.13
CA LEU A 128 9.50 17.53 9.75
C LEU A 128 8.31 18.47 9.97
N ASP A 129 7.32 18.37 9.10
CA ASP A 129 6.09 19.13 9.25
C ASP A 129 5.36 18.75 10.54
N ARG A 130 4.67 19.73 11.15
CA ARG A 130 3.86 19.53 12.37
C ARG A 130 2.53 18.86 12.02
N GLU A 131 2.59 17.66 11.47
CA GLU A 131 1.43 16.89 11.04
C GLU A 131 1.46 15.50 11.66
N PHE A 132 0.37 15.17 12.34
CA PHE A 132 0.22 13.93 13.08
C PHE A 132 -1.07 13.24 12.68
N TYR A 133 -1.01 11.95 12.49
CA TYR A 133 -2.21 11.15 12.33
C TYR A 133 -3.01 11.11 13.64
N ILE A 134 -4.24 11.57 13.56
CA ILE A 134 -5.23 11.45 14.63
C ILE A 134 -6.41 10.64 14.07
N PRO A 135 -6.66 9.43 14.58
CA PRO A 135 -7.77 8.61 14.09
C PRO A 135 -9.10 9.30 14.34
N SER A 136 -10.07 9.09 13.44
CA SER A 136 -11.45 9.47 13.70
C SER A 136 -12.07 8.57 14.79
N PRO A 137 -13.11 9.04 15.51
CA PRO A 137 -13.67 8.32 16.65
C PRO A 137 -14.10 6.88 16.33
N GLU A 138 -14.67 6.65 15.14
CA GLU A 138 -15.11 5.33 14.67
C GLU A 138 -13.97 4.33 14.49
N HIS A 139 -12.73 4.78 14.44
CA HIS A 139 -11.54 3.94 14.32
C HIS A 139 -10.82 3.70 15.65
N ILE A 140 -11.30 4.28 16.74
CA ILE A 140 -10.76 4.04 18.07
C ILE A 140 -11.47 2.84 18.68
N ALA A 141 -10.78 1.72 18.72
CA ALA A 141 -11.33 0.44 19.16
C ALA A 141 -10.45 -0.23 20.20
N ALA A 142 -11.07 -1.03 21.05
CA ALA A 142 -10.37 -1.88 22.00
C ALA A 142 -9.52 -2.95 21.30
N GLN A 143 -8.62 -3.58 22.04
CA GLN A 143 -7.93 -4.75 21.56
C GLN A 143 -8.92 -5.90 21.34
N SER A 144 -8.86 -6.56 20.18
CA SER A 144 -9.67 -7.75 19.92
C SER A 144 -9.34 -8.87 20.89
N VAL A 145 -10.38 -9.49 21.45
CA VAL A 145 -10.24 -10.67 22.34
C VAL A 145 -10.09 -11.96 21.55
N VAL A 146 -10.40 -11.97 20.26
CA VAL A 146 -10.33 -13.14 19.38
C VAL A 146 -9.03 -13.17 18.59
N ASN A 147 -8.51 -11.99 18.24
CA ASN A 147 -7.30 -11.84 17.44
C ASN A 147 -6.37 -10.81 18.11
N ASN A 148 -5.28 -11.28 18.68
CA ASN A 148 -4.30 -10.44 19.39
C ASN A 148 -3.63 -9.35 18.52
N GLN A 149 -3.86 -9.34 17.22
CA GLN A 149 -3.33 -8.35 16.27
C GLN A 149 -4.41 -7.41 15.71
N GLY A 150 -5.68 -7.65 16.03
CA GLY A 150 -6.81 -6.94 15.47
C GLY A 150 -7.47 -5.96 16.43
N ARG A 151 -8.29 -5.08 15.87
CA ARG A 151 -9.20 -4.22 16.61
C ARG A 151 -10.45 -5.01 17.00
N GLY A 152 -10.95 -4.76 18.19
CA GLY A 152 -12.23 -5.24 18.70
C GLY A 152 -13.35 -4.23 18.47
N GLU A 153 -14.21 -4.09 19.46
CA GLU A 153 -15.32 -3.14 19.44
C GLU A 153 -14.81 -1.69 19.58
N THR A 154 -15.47 -0.77 18.89
CA THR A 154 -15.21 0.67 19.04
C THR A 154 -15.44 1.10 20.48
N LEU A 155 -14.55 1.95 21.01
CA LEU A 155 -14.69 2.50 22.35
C LEU A 155 -15.93 3.40 22.43
N LYS A 156 -16.46 3.55 23.65
CA LYS A 156 -17.54 4.49 23.91
C LYS A 156 -17.06 5.93 23.70
N ASP A 157 -17.98 6.82 23.36
CA ASP A 157 -17.68 8.20 22.97
C ASP A 157 -16.80 8.93 23.98
N GLU A 158 -17.06 8.81 25.29
CA GLU A 158 -16.26 9.44 26.34
C GLU A 158 -14.82 8.89 26.44
N GLU A 159 -14.68 7.57 26.31
CA GLU A 159 -13.36 6.92 26.32
C GLU A 159 -12.58 7.25 25.04
N ALA A 160 -13.26 7.23 23.88
CA ALA A 160 -12.68 7.62 22.60
C ALA A 160 -12.21 9.08 22.62
N GLN A 161 -13.00 9.99 23.16
CA GLN A 161 -12.65 11.40 23.29
C GLN A 161 -11.43 11.59 24.19
N THR A 162 -11.37 10.90 25.32
CA THR A 162 -10.20 10.93 26.22
C THR A 162 -8.92 10.47 25.49
N VAL A 163 -8.99 9.38 24.71
CA VAL A 163 -7.85 8.89 23.91
C VAL A 163 -7.43 9.92 22.86
N LEU A 164 -8.38 10.53 22.15
CA LEU A 164 -8.11 11.58 21.17
C LEU A 164 -7.41 12.80 21.76
N GLU A 165 -7.85 13.24 22.93
CA GLU A 165 -7.25 14.37 23.64
C GLU A 165 -5.80 14.06 24.06
N LEU A 166 -5.55 12.86 24.59
CA LEU A 166 -4.20 12.40 24.92
C LEU A 166 -3.28 12.37 23.69
N LEU A 167 -3.74 11.79 22.57
CA LEU A 167 -2.96 11.71 21.33
C LEU A 167 -2.60 13.10 20.80
N LYS A 168 -3.56 14.03 20.79
CA LYS A 168 -3.35 15.41 20.35
C LYS A 168 -2.38 16.14 21.25
N ALA A 169 -2.59 16.07 22.58
CA ALA A 169 -1.76 16.77 23.56
C ALA A 169 -0.32 16.26 23.57
N ASP A 170 -0.12 14.94 23.51
CA ASP A 170 1.21 14.34 23.49
C ASP A 170 1.95 14.64 22.18
N SER A 171 1.25 14.57 21.04
CA SER A 171 1.84 14.91 19.74
C SER A 171 2.31 16.37 19.72
N ALA A 172 1.48 17.30 20.17
CA ALA A 172 1.82 18.73 20.26
C ALA A 172 3.00 18.96 21.21
N ARG A 173 2.96 18.39 22.41
CA ARG A 173 4.02 18.54 23.41
C ARG A 173 5.38 17.98 22.91
N CYS A 174 5.36 16.80 22.29
CA CYS A 174 6.59 16.21 21.75
C CYS A 174 7.19 17.07 20.65
N TYR A 175 6.36 17.65 19.79
CA TYR A 175 6.83 18.53 18.73
C TYR A 175 7.35 19.87 19.28
N ASP A 176 6.66 20.49 20.23
CA ASP A 176 7.12 21.72 20.90
C ASP A 176 8.50 21.51 21.55
N ASN A 177 8.73 20.34 22.14
CA ASN A 177 10.02 19.99 22.72
C ASN A 177 11.08 19.73 21.63
N TYR A 178 10.69 19.12 20.50
CA TYR A 178 11.56 18.94 19.35
C TYR A 178 12.03 20.28 18.79
N GLU A 179 11.13 21.26 18.61
CA GLU A 179 11.48 22.62 18.18
C GLU A 179 12.41 23.33 19.16
N LYS A 180 12.17 23.17 20.47
CA LYS A 180 13.05 23.75 21.51
C LYS A 180 14.44 23.11 21.52
N MET A 181 14.56 21.83 21.20
CA MET A 181 15.86 21.14 21.13
C MET A 181 16.67 21.54 19.89
N ILE A 182 15.99 21.85 18.80
CA ILE A 182 16.65 22.35 17.59
C ILE A 182 16.99 23.82 17.85
N SER A 183 18.20 24.25 17.48
CA SER A 183 18.64 25.62 17.62
C SER A 183 17.62 26.62 17.07
N GLN A 184 17.22 27.56 17.90
CA GLN A 184 16.52 28.78 17.54
C GLN A 184 17.40 29.98 18.00
N ASP A 185 17.33 31.09 17.28
CA ASP A 185 17.93 32.36 17.66
C ASP A 185 19.47 32.41 17.76
N GLY A 186 20.17 31.66 16.90
CA GLY A 186 21.65 31.74 16.78
C GLY A 186 22.43 31.02 17.89
N GLN A 187 21.75 30.30 18.78
CA GLN A 187 22.38 29.38 19.75
C GLN A 187 22.54 27.98 19.16
N GLN A 188 23.60 27.27 19.52
CA GLN A 188 23.81 25.88 19.14
C GLN A 188 22.78 25.00 19.86
N GLY A 189 21.82 24.45 19.11
CA GLY A 189 20.91 23.45 19.59
C GLY A 189 21.41 22.02 19.36
N LEU A 190 20.59 21.06 19.77
CA LEU A 190 20.83 19.64 19.54
C LEU A 190 20.77 19.34 18.03
N ALA A 191 21.67 18.48 17.55
CA ALA A 191 21.64 18.04 16.17
C ALA A 191 20.27 17.42 15.81
N ARG A 192 19.72 17.75 14.63
CA ARG A 192 18.41 17.28 14.18
C ARG A 192 18.30 15.74 14.20
N GLU A 193 19.41 15.05 13.90
CA GLU A 193 19.44 13.58 13.94
C GLU A 193 19.20 12.99 15.34
N LEU A 194 19.43 13.75 16.40
CA LEU A 194 19.13 13.39 17.78
C LEU A 194 17.79 13.95 18.23
N ALA A 195 17.49 15.22 17.95
CA ALA A 195 16.26 15.88 18.38
C ALA A 195 15.00 15.12 17.90
N ARG A 196 15.02 14.56 16.69
CA ARG A 196 13.93 13.77 16.13
C ARG A 196 13.55 12.52 16.93
N MET A 197 14.41 12.05 17.85
CA MET A 197 14.07 10.89 18.71
C MET A 197 12.84 11.13 19.57
N ASN A 198 12.53 12.39 19.85
CA ASN A 198 11.37 12.76 20.67
C ASN A 198 10.05 12.85 19.88
N LEU A 199 10.09 12.66 18.57
CA LEU A 199 8.88 12.73 17.75
C LEU A 199 8.07 11.43 17.86
N PRO A 200 6.74 11.53 18.05
CA PRO A 200 5.88 10.36 18.20
C PRO A 200 5.71 9.62 16.87
N ALA A 201 5.38 8.34 16.93
CA ALA A 201 5.29 7.47 15.75
C ALA A 201 4.13 7.83 14.79
N ASN A 202 3.17 8.62 15.22
CA ASN A 202 2.06 9.09 14.38
C ASN A 202 2.40 10.33 13.53
N ILE A 203 3.64 10.88 13.66
CA ILE A 203 4.10 11.97 12.78
C ILE A 203 4.16 11.49 11.33
N TYR A 204 3.82 12.37 10.40
CA TYR A 204 3.89 12.05 8.97
C TYR A 204 5.32 12.13 8.45
N THR A 205 5.66 11.15 7.58
CA THR A 205 6.83 11.15 6.71
C THR A 205 6.40 11.05 5.26
N GLN A 206 7.34 11.20 4.32
CA GLN A 206 7.09 11.08 2.90
C GLN A 206 8.20 10.28 2.25
N TRP A 207 7.87 9.52 1.21
CA TRP A 207 8.87 8.80 0.41
C TRP A 207 8.47 8.64 -1.05
N TYR A 208 9.47 8.46 -1.88
CA TYR A 208 9.31 7.80 -3.16
C TYR A 208 9.45 6.30 -2.97
N TRP A 209 8.49 5.55 -3.47
CA TRP A 209 8.48 4.09 -3.45
C TRP A 209 8.33 3.57 -4.88
N LYS A 210 9.37 2.86 -5.38
CA LYS A 210 9.37 2.26 -6.72
C LYS A 210 9.33 0.74 -6.58
N VAL A 211 8.42 0.11 -7.31
CA VAL A 211 8.19 -1.34 -7.23
C VAL A 211 7.72 -1.87 -8.58
N ASP A 212 8.13 -3.09 -8.93
CA ASP A 212 7.55 -3.81 -10.05
C ASP A 212 6.13 -4.32 -9.72
N LEU A 213 5.36 -4.60 -10.77
CA LEU A 213 3.95 -4.97 -10.63
C LEU A 213 3.76 -6.31 -9.90
N HIS A 214 4.64 -7.31 -10.07
CA HIS A 214 4.53 -8.57 -9.32
C HIS A 214 4.61 -8.35 -7.81
N ASN A 215 5.62 -7.60 -7.37
CA ASN A 215 5.81 -7.29 -5.96
C ASN A 215 4.77 -6.30 -5.42
N LEU A 216 4.26 -5.40 -6.26
CA LEU A 216 3.13 -4.55 -5.91
C LEU A 216 1.87 -5.38 -5.64
N LEU A 217 1.53 -6.32 -6.53
CA LEU A 217 0.37 -7.20 -6.32
C LEU A 217 0.53 -8.07 -5.06
N HIS A 218 1.76 -8.49 -4.74
CA HIS A 218 2.03 -9.18 -3.47
C HIS A 218 1.78 -8.27 -2.25
N PHE A 219 2.22 -7.01 -2.30
CA PHE A 219 1.92 -6.02 -1.26
C PHE A 219 0.40 -5.84 -1.11
N LEU A 220 -0.31 -5.62 -2.21
CA LEU A 220 -1.76 -5.39 -2.21
C LEU A 220 -2.54 -6.59 -1.66
N ARG A 221 -2.16 -7.81 -2.03
CA ARG A 221 -2.78 -9.03 -1.47
C ARG A 221 -2.74 -9.07 0.06
N LEU A 222 -1.64 -8.59 0.66
CA LEU A 222 -1.46 -8.62 2.10
C LEU A 222 -2.02 -7.38 2.81
N ARG A 223 -2.09 -6.24 2.13
CA ARG A 223 -2.43 -4.95 2.76
C ARG A 223 -3.83 -4.45 2.43
N ALA A 224 -4.41 -4.90 1.31
CA ALA A 224 -5.84 -4.70 1.02
C ALA A 224 -6.73 -5.79 1.64
N ASP A 225 -6.15 -6.79 2.33
CA ASP A 225 -6.90 -7.81 3.07
C ASP A 225 -7.73 -7.14 4.19
N PRO A 226 -9.01 -7.50 4.37
CA PRO A 226 -9.87 -6.94 5.43
C PRO A 226 -9.29 -7.07 6.84
N HIS A 227 -8.42 -8.05 7.09
CA HIS A 227 -7.76 -8.23 8.39
C HIS A 227 -6.48 -7.40 8.53
N ALA A 228 -6.04 -6.69 7.48
CA ALA A 228 -4.92 -5.76 7.60
C ALA A 228 -5.31 -4.58 8.49
N GLN A 229 -4.31 -3.98 9.15
CA GLN A 229 -4.53 -2.78 9.95
C GLN A 229 -5.15 -1.69 9.08
N TYR A 230 -6.18 -1.00 9.59
CA TYR A 230 -6.94 0.01 8.85
C TYR A 230 -6.05 1.03 8.14
N GLU A 231 -5.08 1.60 8.86
CA GLU A 231 -4.27 2.70 8.35
C GLU A 231 -3.39 2.31 7.16
N ILE A 232 -2.89 1.08 7.07
CA ILE A 232 -2.15 0.64 5.88
C ILE A 232 -3.11 0.15 4.79
N ARG A 233 -4.26 -0.39 5.18
CA ARG A 233 -5.25 -0.92 4.24
C ARG A 233 -5.80 0.15 3.32
N ILE A 234 -6.18 1.31 3.83
CA ILE A 234 -6.72 2.38 2.99
C ILE A 234 -5.70 2.95 2.00
N TYR A 235 -4.39 2.90 2.29
CA TYR A 235 -3.35 3.17 1.28
C TYR A 235 -3.34 2.08 0.21
N ALA A 236 -3.45 0.82 0.61
CA ALA A 236 -3.49 -0.30 -0.33
C ALA A 236 -4.75 -0.25 -1.21
N ASP A 237 -5.90 0.10 -0.65
CA ASP A 237 -7.16 0.27 -1.38
C ASP A 237 -7.05 1.37 -2.45
N GLU A 238 -6.44 2.51 -2.10
CA GLU A 238 -6.20 3.60 -3.08
C GLU A 238 -5.21 3.16 -4.17
N ILE A 239 -4.17 2.41 -3.83
CA ILE A 239 -3.25 1.87 -4.82
C ILE A 239 -3.95 0.81 -5.70
N CYS A 240 -4.87 0.02 -5.17
CA CYS A 240 -5.71 -0.89 -5.98
C CYS A 240 -6.49 -0.13 -7.04
N ASN A 241 -7.09 1.03 -6.69
CA ASN A 241 -7.79 1.89 -7.64
C ASN A 241 -6.86 2.36 -8.77
N LEU A 242 -5.63 2.76 -8.43
CA LEU A 242 -4.63 3.17 -9.42
C LEU A 242 -4.18 2.01 -10.32
N VAL A 243 -3.94 0.82 -9.77
CA VAL A 243 -3.56 -0.37 -10.54
C VAL A 243 -4.67 -0.81 -11.50
N LYS A 244 -5.92 -0.64 -11.10
CA LYS A 244 -7.08 -0.91 -11.96
C LYS A 244 -7.11 -0.03 -13.21
N GLU A 245 -6.71 1.22 -13.10
CA GLU A 245 -6.58 2.16 -14.22
C GLU A 245 -5.33 1.87 -15.07
N TRP A 246 -4.24 1.41 -14.42
CA TRP A 246 -2.97 1.13 -15.07
C TRP A 246 -3.00 -0.13 -15.93
N VAL A 247 -3.42 -1.26 -15.34
CA VAL A 247 -3.38 -2.60 -15.92
C VAL A 247 -4.71 -3.34 -15.68
N PRO A 248 -5.80 -2.92 -16.35
CA PRO A 248 -7.14 -3.39 -16.04
C PRO A 248 -7.36 -4.90 -16.23
N HIS A 249 -6.72 -5.55 -17.21
CA HIS A 249 -6.82 -7.00 -17.40
C HIS A 249 -6.08 -7.75 -16.29
N THR A 250 -4.89 -7.28 -15.93
CA THR A 250 -4.11 -7.84 -14.83
C THR A 250 -4.82 -7.66 -13.50
N TYR A 251 -5.42 -6.49 -13.27
CA TYR A 251 -6.16 -6.24 -12.03
C TYR A 251 -7.35 -7.18 -11.88
N ARG A 252 -8.16 -7.41 -12.93
CA ARG A 252 -9.26 -8.39 -12.89
C ARG A 252 -8.77 -9.81 -12.60
N ALA A 253 -7.65 -10.21 -13.18
CA ALA A 253 -7.03 -11.51 -12.87
C ALA A 253 -6.54 -11.56 -11.41
N PHE A 254 -5.99 -10.48 -10.90
CA PHE A 254 -5.55 -10.36 -9.51
C PHE A 254 -6.73 -10.42 -8.52
N GLU A 255 -7.82 -9.72 -8.79
CA GLU A 255 -9.06 -9.81 -7.99
C GLU A 255 -9.54 -11.26 -7.90
N ASP A 256 -9.63 -11.94 -9.04
CA ASP A 256 -10.17 -13.31 -9.13
C ASP A 256 -9.25 -14.34 -8.47
N TYR A 257 -7.96 -14.33 -8.79
CA TYR A 257 -7.03 -15.38 -8.36
C TYR A 257 -6.29 -15.09 -7.05
N ARG A 258 -6.27 -13.85 -6.57
CA ARG A 258 -5.44 -13.45 -5.42
C ARG A 258 -6.25 -12.81 -4.29
N LEU A 259 -7.08 -11.82 -4.56
CA LEU A 259 -7.90 -11.17 -3.53
C LEU A 259 -9.09 -12.02 -3.15
N GLY A 260 -9.86 -12.48 -4.14
CA GLY A 260 -11.03 -13.34 -3.94
C GLY A 260 -10.73 -14.83 -3.91
N GLY A 261 -9.51 -15.24 -4.28
CA GLY A 261 -9.09 -16.62 -4.35
C GLY A 261 -8.75 -17.22 -2.98
N ALA A 262 -9.04 -18.51 -2.81
CA ALA A 262 -8.62 -19.28 -1.65
C ALA A 262 -7.49 -20.22 -2.01
N THR A 263 -6.46 -20.31 -1.14
CA THR A 263 -5.41 -21.32 -1.23
C THR A 263 -5.78 -22.47 -0.29
N LEU A 264 -5.92 -23.67 -0.84
CA LEU A 264 -6.27 -24.85 -0.07
C LEU A 264 -5.09 -25.83 -0.02
N SER A 265 -4.90 -26.47 1.12
CA SER A 265 -3.96 -27.58 1.26
C SER A 265 -4.44 -28.81 0.49
N GLU A 266 -3.55 -29.78 0.25
CA GLU A 266 -3.92 -31.06 -0.35
C GLU A 266 -5.02 -31.76 0.47
N THR A 267 -4.92 -31.72 1.78
CA THR A 267 -5.90 -32.28 2.71
C THR A 267 -7.27 -31.65 2.51
N SER A 268 -7.34 -30.30 2.45
CA SER A 268 -8.59 -29.57 2.23
C SER A 268 -9.20 -29.87 0.86
N VAL A 269 -8.38 -29.98 -0.18
CA VAL A 269 -8.83 -30.37 -1.51
C VAL A 269 -9.40 -31.79 -1.51
N ASN A 270 -8.79 -32.74 -0.81
CA ASN A 270 -9.30 -34.13 -0.69
C ASN A 270 -10.60 -34.18 0.11
N VAL A 271 -10.73 -33.41 1.19
CA VAL A 271 -11.98 -33.26 1.94
C VAL A 271 -13.08 -32.74 1.02
N LEU A 272 -12.84 -31.67 0.27
CA LEU A 272 -13.82 -31.12 -0.68
C LEU A 272 -14.23 -32.13 -1.76
N ARG A 273 -13.28 -32.89 -2.33
CA ARG A 273 -13.58 -33.93 -3.31
C ARG A 273 -14.49 -35.01 -2.75
N ARG A 274 -14.28 -35.41 -1.50
CA ARG A 274 -15.14 -36.40 -0.82
C ARG A 274 -16.53 -35.84 -0.53
N MET A 275 -16.62 -34.58 -0.07
CA MET A 275 -17.91 -33.89 0.15
C MET A 275 -18.73 -33.78 -1.14
N ILE A 276 -18.09 -33.44 -2.25
CA ILE A 276 -18.76 -33.37 -3.57
C ILE A 276 -19.33 -34.74 -4.01
N LYS A 277 -18.66 -35.85 -3.62
CA LYS A 277 -19.16 -37.21 -3.86
C LYS A 277 -20.26 -37.67 -2.89
N GLY A 278 -20.66 -36.79 -1.94
CA GLY A 278 -21.67 -37.13 -0.93
C GLY A 278 -21.17 -38.00 0.22
N GLU A 279 -19.84 -38.14 0.37
CA GLU A 279 -19.26 -38.88 1.47
C GLU A 279 -19.36 -38.08 2.78
N ASN A 280 -19.58 -38.79 3.89
CA ASN A 280 -19.50 -38.18 5.21
C ASN A 280 -18.03 -37.96 5.57
N VAL A 281 -17.65 -36.71 5.85
CA VAL A 281 -16.25 -36.33 6.10
C VAL A 281 -16.13 -35.64 7.45
N ASP A 282 -15.13 -36.08 8.22
CA ASP A 282 -14.75 -35.40 9.45
C ASP A 282 -14.05 -34.08 9.13
N LEU A 283 -14.72 -32.96 9.42
CA LEU A 283 -14.20 -31.61 9.16
C LEU A 283 -13.09 -31.20 10.15
N SER A 284 -12.85 -31.98 11.22
CA SER A 284 -11.73 -31.70 12.13
C SER A 284 -10.37 -31.72 11.41
N LEU A 285 -10.26 -32.50 10.33
CA LEU A 285 -9.07 -32.55 9.49
C LEU A 285 -8.71 -31.19 8.85
N ILE A 286 -9.70 -30.32 8.60
CA ILE A 286 -9.47 -28.98 8.03
C ILE A 286 -8.76 -28.09 9.05
N HIS A 287 -9.10 -28.18 10.32
CA HIS A 287 -8.47 -27.40 11.39
C HIS A 287 -6.99 -27.74 11.59
N ILE A 288 -6.57 -28.95 11.25
CA ILE A 288 -5.16 -29.37 11.33
C ILE A 288 -4.38 -28.84 10.13
N SER A 289 -4.96 -28.89 8.94
CA SER A 289 -4.31 -28.51 7.68
C SER A 289 -4.38 -27.01 7.35
N GLU A 290 -5.42 -26.35 7.86
CA GLU A 290 -5.68 -24.91 7.71
C GLU A 290 -5.83 -24.28 9.10
N PRO A 291 -4.75 -24.24 9.90
CA PRO A 291 -4.81 -23.70 11.24
C PRO A 291 -5.21 -22.23 11.17
N THR A 292 -6.20 -21.84 11.94
CA THR A 292 -6.47 -20.43 12.20
C THR A 292 -5.20 -19.78 12.73
N ARG A 293 -4.94 -18.51 12.37
CA ARG A 293 -3.76 -17.76 12.83
C ARG A 293 -3.50 -18.04 14.32
N PRO A 294 -2.23 -18.26 14.74
CA PRO A 294 -1.93 -18.50 16.14
C PRO A 294 -2.51 -17.39 17.00
N ARG A 295 -3.18 -17.79 18.06
CA ARG A 295 -3.77 -16.91 19.08
C ARG A 295 -2.70 -16.12 19.82
#